data_c2305f112350296159a4830f2dacc3f9
#
_entry.id   c2305f112350296159a4830f2dacc3f9
#
_cell.length_a   1.000
_cell.length_b   1.000
_cell.length_c   1.000
_cell.angle_alpha   90.00
_cell.angle_beta   90.00
_cell.angle_gamma   90.00
#
_symmetry.space_group_name_H-M   'P 1'
#
loop_
_entity.id
_entity.type
_entity.pdbx_description
1 polymer ?
#
loop_
_entity_poly.entity_id
_entity_poly.type
_entity_poly.pdbx_seq_one_letter_code
_entity_poly.pdbx_strand_id
1 'polypeptide(L)'
;MQQSLKIFAVLFALSPAQSALAQDKADATAGAEVYATNCAQCHGERLANSGGIPDLRRLSPADKEKFETVVNEGKGQMPAWGGILSDEEIGQVWAYIRSRAD
;
A
#
# COMPACT_ATOMS: atom_id res chain seq x y z
N MET A 1 39.62 35.97 -25.89
CA MET A 1 39.40 34.50 -25.98
C MET A 1 38.16 34.16 -25.16
N GLN A 2 37.09 33.85 -25.84
CA GLN A 2 35.88 33.38 -25.15
C GLN A 2 36.01 31.88 -24.93
N GLN A 3 36.15 31.47 -23.68
CA GLN A 3 35.98 30.07 -23.31
C GLN A 3 34.50 29.76 -23.22
N SER A 4 34.00 29.02 -24.18
CA SER A 4 32.64 28.48 -24.10
C SER A 4 32.58 27.45 -22.98
N LEU A 5 31.99 27.82 -21.87
CA LEU A 5 31.67 26.86 -20.82
C LEU A 5 30.54 25.97 -21.36
N LYS A 6 30.88 24.77 -21.79
CA LYS A 6 29.87 23.77 -22.11
C LYS A 6 29.37 23.20 -20.81
N ILE A 7 28.23 23.71 -20.35
CA ILE A 7 27.53 23.12 -19.21
C ILE A 7 26.90 21.83 -19.73
N PHE A 8 27.50 20.70 -19.37
CA PHE A 8 26.84 19.40 -19.56
C PHE A 8 25.79 19.23 -18.45
N ALA A 9 24.54 19.50 -18.80
CA ALA A 9 23.44 19.14 -17.94
C ALA A 9 23.31 17.60 -17.92
N VAL A 10 23.76 16.97 -16.85
CA VAL A 10 23.52 15.54 -16.64
C VAL A 10 22.08 15.39 -16.18
N LEU A 11 21.21 15.00 -17.11
CA LEU A 11 19.84 14.67 -16.82
C LEU A 11 19.84 13.27 -16.19
N PHE A 12 19.65 13.21 -14.88
CA PHE A 12 19.34 11.95 -14.19
C PHE A 12 17.88 11.60 -14.45
N ALA A 13 17.63 10.85 -15.51
CA ALA A 13 16.32 10.26 -15.73
C ALA A 13 16.21 9.03 -14.84
N LEU A 14 15.29 9.08 -13.86
CA LEU A 14 14.90 7.89 -13.10
C LEU A 14 14.26 6.88 -14.05
N SER A 15 14.71 5.61 -14.02
CA SER A 15 14.08 4.57 -14.80
C SER A 15 12.65 4.36 -14.31
N PRO A 16 11.68 3.96 -15.17
CA PRO A 16 10.31 3.69 -14.75
C PRO A 16 10.22 2.66 -13.62
N ALA A 17 11.12 1.67 -13.58
CA ALA A 17 11.18 0.66 -12.52
C ALA A 17 11.54 1.27 -11.17
N GLN A 18 12.50 2.21 -11.11
CA GLN A 18 12.87 2.88 -9.86
C GLN A 18 11.74 3.78 -9.36
N SER A 19 11.03 4.47 -10.24
CA SER A 19 9.87 5.29 -9.89
C SER A 19 8.73 4.45 -9.34
N ALA A 20 8.47 3.27 -9.93
CA ALA A 20 7.45 2.34 -9.46
C ALA A 20 7.78 1.80 -8.06
N LEU A 21 9.04 1.42 -7.80
CA LEU A 21 9.47 0.95 -6.48
C LEU A 21 9.36 2.04 -5.42
N ALA A 22 9.72 3.29 -5.76
CA ALA A 22 9.60 4.41 -4.85
C ALA A 22 8.13 4.70 -4.52
N GLN A 23 7.22 4.60 -5.48
CA GLN A 23 5.79 4.79 -5.30
C GLN A 23 5.20 3.67 -4.42
N ASP A 24 5.54 2.41 -4.66
CA ASP A 24 5.09 1.28 -3.86
C ASP A 24 5.52 1.43 -2.40
N LYS A 25 6.75 1.88 -2.18
CA LYS A 25 7.27 2.11 -0.84
C LYS A 25 6.55 3.26 -0.14
N ALA A 26 6.27 4.35 -0.84
CA ALA A 26 5.51 5.48 -0.31
C ALA A 26 4.08 5.07 0.04
N ASP A 27 3.43 4.29 -0.84
CA ASP A 27 2.08 3.78 -0.61
C ASP A 27 2.03 2.82 0.58
N ALA A 28 3.00 1.93 0.72
CA ALA A 28 3.09 1.01 1.86
C ALA A 28 3.28 1.78 3.17
N THR A 29 4.06 2.83 3.18
CA THR A 29 4.26 3.68 4.36
C THR A 29 2.96 4.41 4.76
N ALA A 30 2.28 5.02 3.80
CA ALA A 30 0.98 5.65 4.03
C ALA A 30 -0.07 4.62 4.47
N GLY A 31 -0.07 3.45 3.83
CA GLY A 31 -0.99 2.35 4.14
C GLY A 31 -0.80 1.80 5.54
N ALA A 32 0.42 1.79 6.06
CA ALA A 32 0.70 1.38 7.44
C ALA A 32 -0.04 2.26 8.45
N GLU A 33 -0.11 3.56 8.21
CA GLU A 33 -0.83 4.49 9.08
C GLU A 33 -2.34 4.31 8.98
N VAL A 34 -2.87 4.17 7.78
CA VAL A 34 -4.30 3.91 7.56
C VAL A 34 -4.70 2.58 8.21
N TYR A 35 -3.89 1.56 8.05
CA TYR A 35 -4.08 0.25 8.66
C TYR A 35 -4.10 0.33 10.20
N ALA A 36 -3.11 0.99 10.78
CA ALA A 36 -2.98 1.12 12.24
C ALA A 36 -4.19 1.81 12.85
N THR A 37 -4.75 2.80 12.17
CA THR A 37 -5.90 3.56 12.66
C THR A 37 -7.21 2.79 12.54
N ASN A 38 -7.40 2.02 11.46
CA ASN A 38 -8.72 1.50 11.09
C ASN A 38 -8.82 -0.04 11.11
N CYS A 39 -7.74 -0.74 10.89
CA CYS A 39 -7.75 -2.20 10.65
C CYS A 39 -7.11 -3.00 11.79
N ALA A 40 -6.11 -2.44 12.45
CA ALA A 40 -5.30 -3.14 13.46
C ALA A 40 -6.13 -3.59 14.66
N GLN A 41 -7.20 -2.88 14.98
CA GLN A 41 -8.07 -3.21 16.11
C GLN A 41 -8.60 -4.63 16.04
N CYS A 42 -8.91 -5.11 14.83
CA CYS A 42 -9.39 -6.48 14.60
C CYS A 42 -8.31 -7.39 14.03
N HIS A 43 -7.50 -6.89 13.07
CA HIS A 43 -6.49 -7.69 12.36
C HIS A 43 -5.14 -7.74 13.06
N GLY A 44 -4.97 -6.99 14.14
CA GLY A 44 -3.73 -6.99 14.92
C GLY A 44 -2.72 -5.95 14.44
N GLU A 45 -1.88 -5.49 15.38
CA GLU A 45 -0.80 -4.57 15.05
C GLU A 45 0.19 -5.24 14.09
N ARG A 46 0.60 -4.53 13.06
CA ARG A 46 1.54 -5.01 12.05
C ARG A 46 1.09 -6.32 11.39
N LEU A 47 -0.22 -6.50 11.23
CA LEU A 47 -0.81 -7.71 10.65
C LEU A 47 -0.62 -8.97 11.50
N ALA A 48 -0.22 -8.82 12.75
CA ALA A 48 -0.05 -9.93 13.67
C ALA A 48 -1.42 -10.43 14.16
N ASN A 49 -1.94 -11.44 13.47
CA ASN A 49 -3.25 -12.01 13.74
C ASN A 49 -3.28 -12.73 15.08
N SER A 50 -4.33 -12.48 15.88
CA SER A 50 -4.55 -13.10 17.18
C SER A 50 -5.46 -14.34 17.13
N GLY A 51 -5.71 -14.90 15.96
CA GLY A 51 -6.57 -16.06 15.76
C GLY A 51 -8.03 -15.72 15.46
N GLY A 52 -8.73 -16.61 14.77
CA GLY A 52 -10.15 -16.46 14.41
C GLY A 52 -10.43 -15.50 13.26
N ILE A 53 -9.45 -14.72 12.83
CA ILE A 53 -9.52 -13.76 11.72
C ILE A 53 -8.50 -14.17 10.67
N PRO A 54 -8.84 -14.14 9.37
CA PRO A 54 -7.88 -14.52 8.32
C PRO A 54 -6.58 -13.70 8.37
N ASP A 55 -5.45 -14.37 8.19
CA ASP A 55 -4.14 -13.75 8.17
C ASP A 55 -3.92 -13.01 6.85
N LEU A 56 -3.90 -11.69 6.91
CA LEU A 56 -3.76 -10.83 5.73
C LEU A 56 -2.40 -10.99 5.04
N ARG A 57 -1.39 -11.47 5.75
CA ARG A 57 -0.06 -11.71 5.18
C ARG A 57 -0.05 -12.85 4.17
N ARG A 58 -1.06 -13.68 4.18
CA ARG A 58 -1.22 -14.80 3.23
C ARG A 58 -1.91 -14.42 1.93
N LEU A 59 -2.42 -13.20 1.82
CA LEU A 59 -3.04 -12.75 0.59
C LEU A 59 -1.98 -12.66 -0.52
N SER A 60 -2.33 -13.22 -1.68
CA SER A 60 -1.48 -13.18 -2.88
C SER A 60 -1.87 -12.00 -3.77
N PRO A 61 -1.04 -11.63 -4.77
CA PRO A 61 -1.42 -10.59 -5.73
C PRO A 61 -2.76 -10.85 -6.42
N ALA A 62 -3.13 -12.12 -6.61
CA ALA A 62 -4.41 -12.50 -7.23
C ALA A 62 -5.63 -12.15 -6.35
N ASP A 63 -5.43 -11.92 -5.07
CA ASP A 63 -6.51 -11.62 -4.12
C ASP A 63 -6.88 -10.13 -4.06
N LYS A 64 -6.26 -9.28 -4.85
CA LYS A 64 -6.46 -7.83 -4.78
C LYS A 64 -7.92 -7.43 -4.97
N GLU A 65 -8.58 -7.96 -5.98
CA GLU A 65 -9.99 -7.63 -6.26
C GLU A 65 -10.90 -8.07 -5.12
N LYS A 66 -10.68 -9.27 -4.60
CA LYS A 66 -11.43 -9.77 -3.44
C LYS A 66 -11.20 -8.89 -2.20
N PHE A 67 -9.96 -8.48 -1.96
CA PHE A 67 -9.62 -7.57 -0.88
C PHE A 67 -10.38 -6.25 -1.02
N GLU A 68 -10.36 -5.64 -2.19
CA GLU A 68 -11.07 -4.38 -2.45
C GLU A 68 -12.57 -4.51 -2.22
N THR A 69 -13.18 -5.59 -2.70
CA THR A 69 -14.60 -5.86 -2.52
C THR A 69 -14.96 -6.00 -1.04
N VAL A 70 -14.21 -6.81 -0.30
CA VAL A 70 -14.48 -7.06 1.12
C VAL A 70 -14.29 -5.78 1.95
N VAL A 71 -13.25 -5.00 1.68
CA VAL A 71 -13.02 -3.75 2.41
C VAL A 71 -14.11 -2.72 2.11
N ASN A 72 -14.52 -2.59 0.85
CA ASN A 72 -15.56 -1.63 0.46
C ASN A 72 -16.95 -2.01 0.98
N GLU A 73 -17.31 -3.27 0.88
CA GLU A 73 -18.66 -3.75 1.17
C GLU A 73 -18.83 -4.33 2.58
N GLY A 74 -17.72 -4.70 3.24
CA GLY A 74 -17.75 -5.41 4.50
C GLY A 74 -18.04 -6.90 4.31
N LYS A 75 -17.83 -7.67 5.35
CA LYS A 75 -18.15 -9.09 5.38
C LYS A 75 -18.29 -9.57 6.82
N GLY A 76 -19.47 -10.12 7.16
CA GLY A 76 -19.74 -10.57 8.52
C GLY A 76 -19.58 -9.42 9.52
N GLN A 77 -18.70 -9.56 10.50
CA GLN A 77 -18.44 -8.54 11.52
C GLN A 77 -17.53 -7.41 11.01
N MET A 78 -16.90 -7.59 9.85
CA MET A 78 -16.08 -6.56 9.26
C MET A 78 -16.96 -5.48 8.64
N PRO A 79 -16.87 -4.22 9.10
CA PRO A 79 -17.69 -3.15 8.55
C PRO A 79 -17.27 -2.79 7.14
N ALA A 80 -18.17 -2.16 6.41
CA ALA A 80 -17.89 -1.60 5.08
C ALA A 80 -17.12 -0.29 5.22
N TRP A 81 -15.98 -0.19 4.55
CA TRP A 81 -15.13 0.98 4.56
C TRP A 81 -15.29 1.88 3.33
N GLY A 82 -16.04 1.39 2.33
CA GLY A 82 -16.35 2.19 1.16
C GLY A 82 -17.08 3.47 1.54
N GLY A 83 -16.61 4.63 1.05
CA GLY A 83 -17.16 5.92 1.41
C GLY A 83 -16.59 6.51 2.71
N ILE A 84 -15.94 5.71 3.54
CA ILE A 84 -15.22 6.16 4.75
C ILE A 84 -13.75 6.36 4.43
N LEU A 85 -13.14 5.38 3.78
CA LEU A 85 -11.80 5.46 3.22
C LEU A 85 -11.89 5.71 1.72
N SER A 86 -10.98 6.52 1.19
CA SER A 86 -10.88 6.73 -0.26
C SER A 86 -10.33 5.47 -0.94
N ASP A 87 -10.54 5.37 -2.25
CA ASP A 87 -9.93 4.28 -3.04
C ASP A 87 -8.41 4.33 -2.96
N GLU A 88 -7.83 5.53 -2.90
CA GLU A 88 -6.39 5.70 -2.71
C GLU A 88 -5.93 5.12 -1.38
N GLU A 89 -6.63 5.42 -0.29
CA GLU A 89 -6.30 4.90 1.04
C GLU A 89 -6.42 3.38 1.11
N ILE A 90 -7.46 2.81 0.50
CA ILE A 90 -7.62 1.35 0.42
C ILE A 90 -6.47 0.72 -0.39
N GLY A 91 -6.08 1.35 -1.49
CA GLY A 91 -4.92 0.92 -2.29
C GLY A 91 -3.61 1.00 -1.51
N GLN A 92 -3.45 2.01 -0.67
CA GLN A 92 -2.27 2.15 0.21
C GLN A 92 -2.24 1.03 1.27
N VAL A 93 -3.38 0.68 1.86
CA VAL A 93 -3.47 -0.46 2.79
C VAL A 93 -3.09 -1.76 2.08
N TRP A 94 -3.55 -1.97 0.85
CA TRP A 94 -3.14 -3.12 0.05
C TRP A 94 -1.63 -3.16 -0.16
N ALA A 95 -1.01 -2.03 -0.52
CA ALA A 95 0.44 -1.94 -0.67
C ALA A 95 1.17 -2.30 0.62
N TYR A 96 0.66 -1.83 1.76
CA TYR A 96 1.22 -2.19 3.07
C TYR A 96 1.14 -3.69 3.34
N ILE A 97 -0.02 -4.30 3.12
CA ILE A 97 -0.22 -5.74 3.30
C ILE A 97 0.75 -6.52 2.41
N ARG A 98 0.87 -6.15 1.14
CA ARG A 98 1.78 -6.81 0.21
C ARG A 98 3.25 -6.65 0.59
N SER A 99 3.62 -5.53 1.19
CA SER A 99 4.98 -5.29 1.66
C SER A 99 5.38 -6.23 2.81
N ARG A 100 4.39 -6.81 3.51
CA ARG A 100 4.58 -7.71 4.63
C ARG A 100 4.11 -9.14 4.34
N ALA A 101 3.80 -9.43 3.10
CA ALA A 101 3.36 -10.77 2.71
C ALA A 101 4.45 -11.81 2.95
N ASP A 102 4.03 -12.97 3.43
CA ASP A 102 4.91 -14.13 3.60
C ASP A 102 5.24 -14.80 2.25
#